data_0b1152672f67a9a32974ce856666c853
#
_entry.id   0b1152672f67a9a32974ce856666c853
#
_cell.length_a   1.000
_cell.length_b   1.000
_cell.length_c   1.000
_cell.angle_alpha   90.00
_cell.angle_beta   90.00
_cell.angle_gamma   90.00
#
_symmetry.space_group_name_H-M   'P 1'
#
loop_
_entity.id
_entity.type
_entity.pdbx_description
1 polymer ?
#
loop_
_entity_poly.entity_id
_entity_poly.type
_entity_poly.pdbx_seq_one_letter_code
_entity_poly.pdbx_strand_id
1 'polypeptide(L)'
;ALSQSYLNTLVSYRGNNNELTQIFTAGNTASPLSDFLADIAQHTSRTRMLGRHTTTESGTRTFDFNKPDILPVPASFIAAVQAAMPAYIATLAGRVRYLPGYFRVKDVAQRVNQGLGSRGLPRYYVLVEGPTLNQDDDRILDVKLQGIPSGWPYMDPLLRDQLATLLNRDQAMRTVLGNRVLGYRVDEHVGTMTLWGDRYGVRERTPARGTFEVRELVNVQR
;
A
#
# COMPACT_ATOMS: atom_id res chain seq x y z
N ALA A 1 14.61 -7.22 27.28
CA ALA A 1 14.46 -8.40 26.39
C ALA A 1 14.28 -7.97 24.91
N LEU A 2 13.21 -7.25 24.54
CA LEU A 2 12.91 -6.91 23.15
C LEU A 2 14.04 -6.10 22.46
N SER A 3 14.55 -5.06 23.12
CA SER A 3 15.63 -4.22 22.59
C SER A 3 16.91 -5.02 22.36
N GLN A 4 17.25 -5.94 23.25
CA GLN A 4 18.45 -6.80 23.10
C GLN A 4 18.27 -7.79 21.95
N SER A 5 17.07 -8.38 21.79
CA SER A 5 16.77 -9.26 20.66
C SER A 5 16.89 -8.53 19.33
N TYR A 6 16.38 -7.29 19.24
CA TYR A 6 16.52 -6.44 18.06
C TYR A 6 18.00 -6.16 17.73
N LEU A 7 18.79 -5.76 18.73
CA LEU A 7 20.23 -5.50 18.53
C LEU A 7 20.99 -6.76 18.09
N ASN A 8 20.69 -7.91 18.70
CA ASN A 8 21.29 -9.18 18.31
C ASN A 8 20.96 -9.55 16.86
N THR A 9 19.74 -9.31 16.42
CA THR A 9 19.32 -9.54 15.02
C THR A 9 20.08 -8.61 14.07
N LEU A 10 20.21 -7.33 14.38
CA LEU A 10 21.00 -6.40 13.57
C LEU A 10 22.46 -6.82 13.48
N VAL A 11 23.07 -7.26 14.61
CA VAL A 11 24.45 -7.75 14.64
C VAL A 11 24.60 -9.00 13.78
N SER A 12 23.60 -9.92 13.78
CA SER A 12 23.65 -11.14 12.97
C SER A 12 23.59 -10.88 11.46
N TYR A 13 23.10 -9.72 11.03
CA TYR A 13 23.06 -9.32 9.61
C TYR A 13 24.29 -8.53 9.19
N ARG A 14 25.13 -8.12 10.14
CA ARG A 14 26.34 -7.34 9.84
C ARG A 14 27.33 -8.15 9.01
N GLY A 15 27.71 -7.61 7.84
CA GLY A 15 28.69 -8.23 6.94
C GLY A 15 28.15 -9.36 6.07
N ASN A 16 26.82 -9.55 6.03
CA ASN A 16 26.15 -10.44 5.09
C ASN A 16 24.91 -9.73 4.51
N ASN A 17 24.22 -10.36 3.57
CA ASN A 17 23.04 -9.80 2.90
C ASN A 17 21.73 -10.47 3.37
N ASN A 18 21.70 -11.00 4.60
CA ASN A 18 20.52 -11.70 5.12
C ASN A 18 19.31 -10.79 5.22
N GLU A 19 19.50 -9.49 5.50
CA GLU A 19 18.42 -8.49 5.48
C GLU A 19 17.73 -8.37 4.11
N LEU A 20 18.41 -8.71 3.03
CA LEU A 20 17.87 -8.69 1.67
C LEU A 20 17.19 -10.00 1.26
N THR A 21 17.50 -11.10 1.93
CA THR A 21 17.07 -12.45 1.54
C THR A 21 16.17 -13.12 2.57
N GLN A 22 16.20 -12.69 3.83
CA GLN A 22 15.39 -13.25 4.90
C GLN A 22 13.91 -12.96 4.67
N ILE A 23 13.13 -13.99 4.38
CA ILE A 23 11.67 -13.92 4.25
C ILE A 23 11.07 -14.78 5.35
N PHE A 24 10.22 -14.19 6.18
CA PHE A 24 9.49 -14.90 7.21
C PHE A 24 8.24 -15.56 6.62
N THR A 25 8.13 -16.86 6.80
CA THR A 25 7.01 -17.68 6.34
C THR A 25 6.49 -18.54 7.48
N ALA A 26 5.33 -19.15 7.33
CA ALA A 26 4.80 -20.11 8.30
C ALA A 26 5.75 -21.28 8.53
N GLY A 27 6.52 -21.67 7.49
CA GLY A 27 7.44 -22.80 7.57
C GLY A 27 8.79 -22.50 8.25
N ASN A 28 9.17 -21.24 8.45
CA ASN A 28 10.45 -20.86 9.06
C ASN A 28 10.31 -19.93 10.27
N THR A 29 9.11 -19.81 10.80
CA THR A 29 8.82 -19.07 12.05
C THR A 29 8.18 -20.02 13.06
N ALA A 30 8.21 -19.64 14.34
CA ALA A 30 7.55 -20.39 15.41
C ALA A 30 6.16 -19.81 15.71
N SER A 31 5.29 -20.63 16.34
CA SER A 31 4.02 -20.15 16.90
C SER A 31 4.28 -19.03 17.94
N PRO A 32 3.42 -17.99 18.02
CA PRO A 32 2.16 -17.81 17.29
C PRO A 32 2.30 -17.15 15.89
N LEU A 33 3.50 -16.75 15.49
CA LEU A 33 3.69 -16.06 14.20
C LEU A 33 3.50 -17.00 13.02
N SER A 34 3.96 -18.25 13.11
CA SER A 34 3.71 -19.27 12.07
C SER A 34 2.23 -19.49 11.82
N ASP A 35 1.44 -19.60 12.89
CA ASP A 35 0.00 -19.85 12.81
C ASP A 35 -0.73 -18.64 12.18
N PHE A 36 -0.35 -17.43 12.59
CA PHE A 36 -0.85 -16.20 11.99
C PHE A 36 -0.54 -16.09 10.49
N LEU A 37 0.69 -16.43 10.07
CA LEU A 37 1.07 -16.39 8.66
C LEU A 37 0.34 -17.47 7.84
N ALA A 38 0.14 -18.66 8.42
CA ALA A 38 -0.65 -19.72 7.81
C ALA A 38 -2.12 -19.31 7.65
N ASP A 39 -2.72 -18.70 8.67
CA ASP A 39 -4.09 -18.19 8.62
C ASP A 39 -4.27 -17.15 7.50
N ILE A 40 -3.35 -16.19 7.41
CA ILE A 40 -3.39 -15.20 6.32
C ILE A 40 -3.32 -15.89 4.96
N ALA A 41 -2.38 -16.81 4.78
CA ALA A 41 -2.21 -17.51 3.50
C ALA A 41 -3.48 -18.30 3.10
N GLN A 42 -4.17 -18.88 4.07
CA GLN A 42 -5.38 -19.68 3.85
C GLN A 42 -6.63 -18.83 3.67
N HIS A 43 -6.76 -17.73 4.43
CA HIS A 43 -8.03 -16.99 4.52
C HIS A 43 -8.03 -15.65 3.78
N THR A 44 -6.94 -15.28 3.07
CA THR A 44 -6.90 -14.07 2.28
C THR A 44 -6.68 -14.38 0.80
N SER A 45 -7.39 -13.66 -0.06
CA SER A 45 -7.23 -13.74 -1.52
C SER A 45 -7.69 -12.43 -2.15
N ARG A 46 -7.30 -12.22 -3.43
CA ARG A 46 -7.75 -11.07 -4.21
C ARG A 46 -9.27 -11.06 -4.36
N THR A 47 -9.87 -12.17 -4.78
CA THR A 47 -11.31 -12.30 -4.93
C THR A 47 -12.06 -11.98 -3.64
N ARG A 48 -11.55 -12.49 -2.50
CA ARG A 48 -12.15 -12.18 -1.19
C ARG A 48 -11.97 -10.70 -0.80
N MET A 49 -10.84 -10.09 -1.11
CA MET A 49 -10.59 -8.67 -0.89
C MET A 49 -11.50 -7.81 -1.77
N LEU A 50 -11.63 -8.13 -3.04
CA LEU A 50 -12.56 -7.47 -3.96
C LEU A 50 -14.01 -7.59 -3.46
N GLY A 51 -14.48 -8.77 -3.12
CA GLY A 51 -15.83 -9.00 -2.61
C GLY A 51 -16.18 -8.25 -1.31
N ARG A 52 -15.18 -7.76 -0.56
CA ARG A 52 -15.42 -6.91 0.63
C ARG A 52 -15.76 -5.48 0.29
N HIS A 53 -15.34 -4.97 -0.85
CA HIS A 53 -15.42 -3.56 -1.21
C HIS A 53 -16.23 -3.29 -2.47
N THR A 54 -16.48 -4.34 -3.28
CA THR A 54 -17.10 -4.20 -4.59
C THR A 54 -18.30 -5.13 -4.75
N THR A 55 -19.19 -4.76 -5.67
CA THR A 55 -20.27 -5.58 -6.21
C THR A 55 -20.11 -5.71 -7.72
N THR A 56 -20.80 -6.66 -8.30
CA THR A 56 -20.85 -6.84 -9.77
C THR A 56 -22.29 -6.72 -10.22
N GLU A 57 -22.58 -5.69 -11.01
CA GLU A 57 -23.89 -5.42 -11.57
C GLU A 57 -23.79 -5.40 -13.10
N SER A 58 -24.69 -6.12 -13.77
CA SER A 58 -24.73 -6.19 -15.23
C SER A 58 -23.37 -6.49 -15.89
N GLY A 59 -22.59 -7.36 -15.24
CA GLY A 59 -21.28 -7.76 -15.75
C GLY A 59 -20.15 -6.74 -15.53
N THR A 60 -20.38 -5.68 -14.78
CA THR A 60 -19.35 -4.68 -14.46
C THR A 60 -19.12 -4.63 -12.96
N ARG A 61 -17.86 -4.67 -12.53
CA ARG A 61 -17.48 -4.52 -11.13
C ARG A 61 -17.39 -3.04 -10.78
N THR A 62 -18.04 -2.65 -9.66
CA THR A 62 -18.03 -1.29 -9.09
C THR A 62 -17.86 -1.37 -7.58
N PHE A 63 -17.60 -0.25 -6.89
CA PHE A 63 -17.59 -0.22 -5.43
C PHE A 63 -18.99 -0.41 -4.86
N ASP A 64 -19.08 -1.14 -3.74
CA ASP A 64 -20.32 -1.32 -2.98
C ASP A 64 -20.44 -0.21 -1.92
N PHE A 65 -21.15 0.85 -2.26
CA PHE A 65 -21.35 2.02 -1.38
C PHE A 65 -22.26 1.75 -0.17
N ASN A 66 -22.80 0.54 -0.02
CA ASN A 66 -23.44 0.11 1.25
C ASN A 66 -22.40 -0.18 2.33
N LYS A 67 -21.11 -0.23 2.02
CA LYS A 67 -20.04 -0.42 3.00
C LYS A 67 -19.76 0.90 3.74
N PRO A 68 -19.63 0.87 5.10
CA PRO A 68 -19.51 2.07 5.91
C PRO A 68 -18.15 2.79 5.78
N ASP A 69 -17.20 2.19 5.11
CA ASP A 69 -15.82 2.65 5.04
C ASP A 69 -15.44 3.27 3.69
N ILE A 70 -16.39 3.33 2.75
CA ILE A 70 -16.23 3.98 1.44
C ILE A 70 -17.45 4.85 1.11
N LEU A 71 -17.22 5.96 0.41
CA LEU A 71 -18.24 6.88 -0.05
C LEU A 71 -18.08 7.16 -1.54
N PRO A 72 -19.17 7.45 -2.25
CA PRO A 72 -19.10 7.86 -3.66
C PRO A 72 -18.36 9.19 -3.79
N VAL A 73 -17.75 9.41 -4.95
CA VAL A 73 -17.12 10.68 -5.33
C VAL A 73 -17.84 11.30 -6.50
N PRO A 74 -17.74 12.63 -6.71
CA PRO A 74 -18.31 13.29 -7.89
C PRO A 74 -17.72 12.76 -9.20
N ALA A 75 -18.51 12.75 -10.28
CA ALA A 75 -18.06 12.33 -11.60
C ALA A 75 -16.83 13.13 -12.11
N SER A 76 -16.74 14.42 -11.74
CA SER A 76 -15.57 15.26 -12.04
C SER A 76 -14.28 14.72 -11.40
N PHE A 77 -14.38 14.12 -10.21
CA PHE A 77 -13.21 13.50 -9.56
C PHE A 77 -12.81 12.20 -10.26
N ILE A 78 -13.78 11.38 -10.68
CA ILE A 78 -13.51 10.17 -11.48
C ILE A 78 -12.77 10.54 -12.76
N ALA A 79 -13.25 11.57 -13.47
CA ALA A 79 -12.62 12.09 -14.69
C ALA A 79 -11.18 12.59 -14.42
N ALA A 80 -10.95 13.28 -13.30
CA ALA A 80 -9.62 13.72 -12.90
C ALA A 80 -8.67 12.56 -12.64
N VAL A 81 -9.14 11.49 -11.97
CA VAL A 81 -8.37 10.25 -11.74
C VAL A 81 -8.03 9.59 -13.08
N GLN A 82 -9.01 9.45 -13.98
CA GLN A 82 -8.78 8.87 -15.31
C GLN A 82 -7.72 9.65 -16.10
N ALA A 83 -7.79 10.98 -16.08
CA ALA A 83 -6.83 11.85 -16.74
C ALA A 83 -5.42 11.78 -16.12
N ALA A 84 -5.31 11.50 -14.83
CA ALA A 84 -4.04 11.38 -14.11
C ALA A 84 -3.36 10.01 -14.29
N MET A 85 -4.07 8.98 -14.74
CA MET A 85 -3.53 7.61 -14.87
C MET A 85 -2.26 7.49 -15.72
N PRO A 86 -2.15 8.11 -16.91
CA PRO A 86 -0.94 8.01 -17.72
C PRO A 86 0.30 8.56 -16.99
N ALA A 87 0.16 9.69 -16.30
CA ALA A 87 1.24 10.29 -15.52
C ALA A 87 1.63 9.41 -14.31
N TYR A 88 0.65 8.81 -13.63
CA TYR A 88 0.90 7.84 -12.57
C TYR A 88 1.68 6.62 -13.09
N ILE A 89 1.23 6.01 -14.18
CA ILE A 89 1.90 4.84 -14.80
C ILE A 89 3.36 5.17 -15.13
N ALA A 90 3.65 6.38 -15.61
CA ALA A 90 5.01 6.83 -15.88
C ALA A 90 5.90 6.92 -14.63
N THR A 91 5.33 6.99 -13.42
CA THR A 91 6.08 6.98 -12.15
C THR A 91 6.42 5.58 -11.65
N LEU A 92 5.83 4.53 -12.23
CA LEU A 92 6.08 3.15 -11.80
C LEU A 92 7.52 2.73 -12.16
N ALA A 93 8.06 1.78 -11.39
CA ALA A 93 9.42 1.28 -11.64
C ALA A 93 9.44 0.48 -12.95
N GLY A 94 9.76 1.13 -14.04
CA GLY A 94 9.60 0.87 -15.44
C GLY A 94 10.01 -0.49 -16.05
N ARG A 95 9.78 -1.61 -15.37
CA ARG A 95 10.10 -2.95 -15.90
C ARG A 95 8.91 -3.83 -16.21
N VAL A 96 7.72 -3.44 -15.80
CA VAL A 96 6.52 -4.24 -16.04
C VAL A 96 5.85 -3.75 -17.33
N ARG A 97 5.74 -4.62 -18.31
CA ARG A 97 4.93 -4.36 -19.52
C ARG A 97 3.49 -4.69 -19.18
N TYR A 98 2.68 -3.67 -19.04
CA TYR A 98 1.25 -3.83 -18.83
C TYR A 98 0.54 -4.09 -20.17
N LEU A 99 -0.43 -5.00 -20.16
CA LEU A 99 -1.28 -5.24 -21.31
C LEU A 99 -2.16 -4.02 -21.61
N PRO A 100 -2.55 -3.79 -22.86
CA PRO A 100 -3.53 -2.75 -23.19
C PRO A 100 -4.80 -2.94 -22.35
N GLY A 101 -5.25 -1.85 -21.71
CA GLY A 101 -6.41 -1.88 -20.81
C GLY A 101 -6.09 -2.12 -19.34
N TYR A 102 -4.91 -2.64 -18.99
CA TYR A 102 -4.46 -2.62 -17.62
C TYR A 102 -4.48 -1.18 -17.09
N PHE A 103 -4.91 -0.97 -15.87
CA PHE A 103 -5.18 0.36 -15.29
C PHE A 103 -6.37 1.14 -15.87
N ARG A 104 -7.21 0.56 -16.74
CA ARG A 104 -8.48 1.19 -17.07
C ARG A 104 -9.31 1.38 -15.80
N VAL A 105 -9.59 2.62 -15.46
CA VAL A 105 -10.38 2.96 -14.27
C VAL A 105 -11.81 2.50 -14.47
N LYS A 106 -12.29 1.63 -13.57
CA LYS A 106 -13.67 1.13 -13.53
C LYS A 106 -14.54 1.98 -12.61
N ASP A 107 -14.00 2.33 -11.43
CA ASP A 107 -14.73 3.11 -10.43
C ASP A 107 -13.76 3.77 -9.44
N VAL A 108 -14.25 4.78 -8.69
CA VAL A 108 -13.48 5.51 -7.67
C VAL A 108 -14.34 5.72 -6.43
N ALA A 109 -13.78 5.49 -5.26
CA ALA A 109 -14.43 5.71 -3.98
C ALA A 109 -13.53 6.49 -3.01
N GLN A 110 -14.11 7.36 -2.20
CA GLN A 110 -13.44 7.97 -1.07
C GLN A 110 -13.34 6.96 0.07
N ARG A 111 -12.14 6.77 0.63
CA ARG A 111 -11.92 5.91 1.79
C ARG A 111 -12.09 6.73 3.07
N VAL A 112 -13.05 6.35 3.90
CA VAL A 112 -13.33 6.96 5.21
C VAL A 112 -13.05 5.99 6.36
N ASN A 113 -13.27 6.41 7.60
CA ASN A 113 -13.05 5.60 8.81
C ASN A 113 -11.64 5.00 8.88
N GLN A 114 -10.65 5.85 8.67
CA GLN A 114 -9.23 5.46 8.62
C GLN A 114 -8.62 5.42 10.02
N GLY A 115 -7.56 4.59 10.17
CA GLY A 115 -6.73 4.59 11.38
C GLY A 115 -6.00 5.92 11.61
N LEU A 116 -5.49 6.10 12.84
CA LEU A 116 -4.89 7.35 13.34
C LEU A 116 -3.87 7.99 12.39
N GLY A 117 -3.01 7.21 11.77
CA GLY A 117 -1.97 7.70 10.84
C GLY A 117 -2.48 8.25 9.49
N SER A 118 -3.79 8.26 9.27
CA SER A 118 -4.41 8.81 8.06
C SER A 118 -5.64 9.66 8.37
N ARG A 119 -5.91 9.92 9.65
CA ARG A 119 -7.07 10.70 10.07
C ARG A 119 -7.00 12.11 9.50
N GLY A 120 -8.06 12.55 8.84
CA GLY A 120 -8.14 13.89 8.23
C GLY A 120 -7.39 14.06 6.89
N LEU A 121 -6.70 13.03 6.40
CA LEU A 121 -6.05 13.09 5.09
C LEU A 121 -6.95 12.46 4.01
N PRO A 122 -7.13 13.11 2.85
CA PRO A 122 -7.81 12.54 1.71
C PRO A 122 -7.19 11.20 1.30
N ARG A 123 -8.04 10.20 1.11
CA ARG A 123 -7.65 8.87 0.65
C ARG A 123 -8.75 8.28 -0.21
N TYR A 124 -8.35 7.67 -1.29
CA TYR A 124 -9.27 7.11 -2.27
C TYR A 124 -8.88 5.69 -2.63
N TYR A 125 -9.87 4.91 -3.02
CA TYR A 125 -9.70 3.65 -3.70
C TYR A 125 -10.05 3.85 -5.17
N VAL A 126 -9.19 3.39 -6.05
CA VAL A 126 -9.41 3.38 -7.50
C VAL A 126 -9.45 1.94 -7.95
N LEU A 127 -10.60 1.50 -8.41
CA LEU A 127 -10.78 0.18 -9.00
C LEU A 127 -10.34 0.25 -10.46
N VAL A 128 -9.38 -0.60 -10.81
CA VAL A 128 -8.82 -0.66 -12.16
C VAL A 128 -8.83 -2.07 -12.72
N GLU A 129 -8.88 -2.18 -14.04
CA GLU A 129 -8.68 -3.43 -14.77
C GLU A 129 -7.35 -4.05 -14.41
N GLY A 130 -7.33 -5.36 -14.21
CA GLY A 130 -6.16 -6.16 -13.92
C GLY A 130 -5.43 -6.67 -15.17
N PRO A 131 -4.58 -7.69 -15.02
CA PRO A 131 -3.82 -8.27 -16.14
C PRO A 131 -4.66 -8.88 -17.24
N THR A 132 -5.89 -9.31 -16.95
CA THR A 132 -6.80 -9.89 -17.93
C THR A 132 -8.16 -9.18 -17.89
N LEU A 133 -9.09 -9.60 -18.74
CA LEU A 133 -10.49 -9.13 -18.69
C LEU A 133 -11.33 -9.86 -17.63
N ASN A 134 -10.71 -10.76 -16.86
CA ASN A 134 -11.38 -11.42 -15.74
C ASN A 134 -11.46 -10.44 -14.56
N GLN A 135 -12.65 -10.13 -14.11
CA GLN A 135 -12.89 -9.21 -13.00
C GLN A 135 -12.30 -9.70 -11.67
N ASP A 136 -11.98 -10.98 -11.51
CA ASP A 136 -11.38 -11.53 -10.30
C ASP A 136 -9.89 -11.15 -10.13
N ASP A 137 -9.27 -10.66 -11.20
CA ASP A 137 -7.92 -10.12 -11.15
C ASP A 137 -7.84 -8.58 -11.15
N ASP A 138 -8.98 -7.90 -11.08
CA ASP A 138 -9.04 -6.45 -10.88
C ASP A 138 -8.17 -5.99 -9.71
N ARG A 139 -7.70 -4.75 -9.77
CA ARG A 139 -6.87 -4.14 -8.73
C ARG A 139 -7.61 -3.00 -8.05
N ILE A 140 -7.39 -2.87 -6.75
CA ILE A 140 -7.75 -1.65 -6.03
C ILE A 140 -6.47 -0.90 -5.72
N LEU A 141 -6.31 0.28 -6.28
CA LEU A 141 -5.22 1.20 -5.93
C LEU A 141 -5.63 2.02 -4.71
N ASP A 142 -4.75 2.07 -3.73
CA ASP A 142 -4.87 2.88 -2.50
C ASP A 142 -4.13 4.20 -2.74
N VAL A 143 -4.88 5.26 -2.98
CA VAL A 143 -4.40 6.60 -3.33
C VAL A 143 -4.53 7.49 -2.10
N LYS A 144 -3.41 7.85 -1.48
CA LYS A 144 -3.36 8.59 -0.22
C LYS A 144 -2.60 9.89 -0.37
N LEU A 145 -3.21 11.00 0.06
CA LEU A 145 -2.52 12.29 0.18
C LEU A 145 -1.30 12.15 1.09
N GLN A 146 -0.16 12.68 0.64
CA GLN A 146 1.08 12.65 1.40
C GLN A 146 1.42 14.05 1.90
N GLY A 147 1.44 14.18 3.20
CA GLY A 147 1.85 15.41 3.89
C GLY A 147 3.28 15.34 4.43
N ILE A 148 3.74 16.45 4.97
CA ILE A 148 5.00 16.54 5.71
C ILE A 148 4.89 15.65 6.96
N PRO A 149 5.86 14.77 7.24
CA PRO A 149 5.86 13.95 8.45
C PRO A 149 5.95 14.79 9.73
N SER A 150 5.28 14.39 10.79
CA SER A 150 5.35 15.07 12.09
C SER A 150 6.78 15.17 12.68
N GLY A 151 7.64 14.21 12.34
CA GLY A 151 9.06 14.23 12.73
C GLY A 151 9.94 15.18 11.92
N TRP A 152 9.44 15.74 10.82
CA TRP A 152 10.23 16.60 9.92
C TRP A 152 10.91 17.79 10.59
N PRO A 153 10.25 18.55 11.49
CA PRO A 153 10.86 19.66 12.21
C PRO A 153 12.01 19.27 13.13
N TYR A 154 12.04 18.01 13.55
CA TYR A 154 13.05 17.48 14.51
C TYR A 154 14.23 16.80 13.83
N MET A 155 14.24 16.74 12.50
CA MET A 155 15.39 16.24 11.76
C MET A 155 16.55 17.23 11.80
N ASP A 156 17.77 16.70 11.65
CA ASP A 156 18.94 17.53 11.40
C ASP A 156 18.67 18.48 10.21
N PRO A 157 18.89 19.80 10.36
CA PRO A 157 18.56 20.79 9.33
C PRO A 157 19.24 20.53 7.99
N LEU A 158 20.52 20.13 8.00
CA LEU A 158 21.28 19.89 6.77
C LEU A 158 20.70 18.67 6.01
N LEU A 159 20.44 17.58 6.73
CA LEU A 159 19.83 16.37 6.14
C LEU A 159 18.43 16.67 5.63
N ARG A 160 17.64 17.43 6.36
CA ARG A 160 16.29 17.84 5.97
C ARG A 160 16.29 18.63 4.66
N ASP A 161 17.20 19.60 4.52
CA ASP A 161 17.30 20.45 3.34
C ASP A 161 17.83 19.68 2.13
N GLN A 162 18.76 18.76 2.34
CA GLN A 162 19.23 17.83 1.30
C GLN A 162 18.09 16.94 0.80
N LEU A 163 17.31 16.35 1.70
CA LEU A 163 16.15 15.53 1.33
C LEU A 163 15.08 16.36 0.63
N ALA A 164 14.79 17.57 1.11
CA ALA A 164 13.82 18.47 0.49
C ALA A 164 14.22 18.81 -0.96
N THR A 165 15.49 19.06 -1.19
CA THR A 165 16.06 19.34 -2.52
C THR A 165 16.01 18.11 -3.43
N LEU A 166 16.50 16.97 -2.94
CA LEU A 166 16.51 15.70 -3.67
C LEU A 166 15.11 15.28 -4.15
N LEU A 167 14.11 15.51 -3.31
CA LEU A 167 12.73 15.12 -3.57
C LEU A 167 11.91 16.22 -4.26
N ASN A 168 12.54 17.35 -4.61
CA ASN A 168 11.81 18.53 -5.09
C ASN A 168 10.59 18.88 -4.22
N ARG A 169 10.73 18.73 -2.90
CA ARG A 169 9.68 18.89 -1.89
C ARG A 169 8.43 18.02 -2.07
N ASP A 170 8.50 17.01 -2.94
CA ASP A 170 7.40 16.08 -3.21
C ASP A 170 7.30 15.01 -2.12
N GLN A 171 6.32 15.13 -1.24
CA GLN A 171 6.10 14.19 -0.14
C GLN A 171 5.59 12.82 -0.62
N ALA A 172 4.89 12.76 -1.74
CA ALA A 172 4.49 11.49 -2.32
C ALA A 172 5.70 10.74 -2.87
N MET A 173 6.60 11.42 -3.58
CA MET A 173 7.85 10.83 -4.04
C MET A 173 8.73 10.36 -2.87
N ARG A 174 8.80 11.12 -1.77
CA ARG A 174 9.48 10.68 -0.54
C ARG A 174 8.98 9.32 -0.06
N THR A 175 7.64 9.14 -0.03
CA THR A 175 7.03 7.89 0.40
C THR A 175 7.34 6.75 -0.59
N VAL A 176 7.28 7.01 -1.89
CA VAL A 176 7.59 6.03 -2.94
C VAL A 176 9.05 5.59 -2.86
N LEU A 177 9.99 6.54 -2.76
CA LEU A 177 11.42 6.22 -2.65
C LEU A 177 11.72 5.47 -1.34
N GLY A 178 11.11 5.88 -0.22
CA GLY A 178 11.25 5.14 1.03
C GLY A 178 10.79 3.68 0.91
N ASN A 179 9.66 3.43 0.26
CA ASN A 179 9.21 2.06 -0.01
C ASN A 179 10.21 1.29 -0.90
N ARG A 180 10.72 1.93 -1.96
CA ARG A 180 11.64 1.28 -2.92
C ARG A 180 13.01 0.99 -2.34
N VAL A 181 13.50 1.84 -1.45
CA VAL A 181 14.84 1.67 -0.84
C VAL A 181 14.80 0.71 0.34
N LEU A 182 13.73 0.76 1.16
CA LEU A 182 13.63 -0.02 2.38
C LEU A 182 12.89 -1.34 2.20
N GLY A 183 12.12 -1.48 1.12
CA GLY A 183 11.30 -2.66 0.88
C GLY A 183 12.00 -3.71 0.04
N TYR A 184 11.91 -4.97 0.46
CA TYR A 184 12.24 -6.11 -0.39
C TYR A 184 11.00 -6.49 -1.22
N ARG A 185 11.16 -6.66 -2.55
CA ARG A 185 10.06 -6.96 -3.49
C ARG A 185 8.87 -6.00 -3.33
N VAL A 186 9.18 -4.72 -3.46
CA VAL A 186 8.17 -3.67 -3.38
C VAL A 186 7.08 -3.90 -4.44
N ASP A 187 5.83 -3.65 -4.04
CA ASP A 187 4.68 -3.67 -4.94
C ASP A 187 4.96 -2.81 -6.20
N GLU A 188 4.76 -3.41 -7.36
CA GLU A 188 5.00 -2.78 -8.66
C GLU A 188 4.10 -1.56 -8.92
N HIS A 189 2.98 -1.43 -8.20
CA HIS A 189 2.05 -0.32 -8.30
C HIS A 189 2.46 0.89 -7.41
N VAL A 190 3.60 0.81 -6.73
CA VAL A 190 4.08 1.93 -5.90
C VAL A 190 4.54 3.08 -6.79
N GLY A 191 3.78 4.16 -6.80
CA GLY A 191 4.01 5.35 -7.61
C GLY A 191 3.36 6.60 -7.02
N THR A 192 3.33 7.68 -7.79
CA THR A 192 2.71 8.95 -7.39
C THR A 192 1.64 9.38 -8.38
N MET A 193 0.61 10.05 -7.87
CA MET A 193 -0.47 10.64 -8.67
C MET A 193 -0.68 12.09 -8.25
N THR A 194 -0.97 12.97 -9.20
CA THR A 194 -1.36 14.36 -8.93
C THR A 194 -2.85 14.52 -9.24
N LEU A 195 -3.61 14.97 -8.26
CA LEU A 195 -5.04 15.28 -8.42
C LEU A 195 -5.27 16.69 -7.91
N TRP A 196 -5.75 17.58 -8.80
CA TRP A 196 -6.05 18.98 -8.49
C TRP A 196 -4.90 19.75 -7.80
N GLY A 197 -3.66 19.45 -8.16
CA GLY A 197 -2.46 20.08 -7.59
C GLY A 197 -1.89 19.37 -6.36
N ASP A 198 -2.65 18.51 -5.71
CA ASP A 198 -2.20 17.73 -4.57
C ASP A 198 -1.45 16.48 -4.99
N ARG A 199 -0.47 16.06 -4.16
CA ARG A 199 0.39 14.91 -4.42
C ARG A 199 0.01 13.70 -3.58
N TYR A 200 -0.32 12.60 -4.25
CA TYR A 200 -0.75 11.34 -3.65
C TYR A 200 0.27 10.24 -3.88
N GLY A 201 0.58 9.48 -2.83
CA GLY A 201 1.24 8.19 -2.95
C GLY A 201 0.22 7.14 -3.33
N VAL A 202 0.58 6.29 -4.28
CA VAL A 202 -0.26 5.20 -4.80
C VAL A 202 0.42 3.86 -4.57
N ARG A 203 -0.34 2.86 -4.19
CA ARG A 203 0.08 1.46 -4.12
C ARG A 203 -1.11 0.54 -4.32
N GLU A 204 -0.89 -0.71 -4.64
CA GLU A 204 -1.98 -1.67 -4.61
C GLU A 204 -2.47 -1.91 -3.17
N ARG A 205 -3.78 -2.02 -2.99
CA ARG A 205 -4.34 -2.58 -1.77
C ARG A 205 -4.02 -4.07 -1.73
N THR A 206 -3.08 -4.45 -0.88
CA THR A 206 -2.67 -5.85 -0.79
C THR A 206 -3.85 -6.77 -0.44
N PRO A 207 -4.06 -7.87 -1.17
CA PRO A 207 -5.05 -8.88 -0.84
C PRO A 207 -4.70 -9.66 0.43
N ALA A 208 -3.42 -9.92 0.67
CA ALA A 208 -2.93 -10.63 1.85
C ALA A 208 -2.67 -9.63 2.99
N ARG A 209 -3.60 -9.55 3.95
CA ARG A 209 -3.49 -8.63 5.08
C ARG A 209 -4.10 -9.23 6.35
N GLY A 210 -3.33 -9.18 7.43
CA GLY A 210 -3.79 -9.46 8.78
C GLY A 210 -3.22 -8.46 9.78
N THR A 211 -3.75 -8.45 10.99
CA THR A 211 -3.21 -7.72 12.13
C THR A 211 -2.78 -8.73 13.17
N PHE A 212 -1.49 -8.74 13.49
CA PHE A 212 -0.96 -9.56 14.56
C PHE A 212 -1.10 -8.79 15.87
N GLU A 213 -1.80 -9.36 16.83
CA GLU A 213 -2.03 -8.74 18.13
C GLU A 213 -0.87 -9.05 19.07
N VAL A 214 -0.17 -8.04 19.56
CA VAL A 214 1.00 -8.20 20.45
C VAL A 214 0.66 -9.01 21.71
N ARG A 215 -0.60 -8.96 22.18
CA ARG A 215 -1.08 -9.79 23.30
C ARG A 215 -0.96 -11.30 23.04
N GLU A 216 -0.98 -11.73 21.79
CA GLU A 216 -0.79 -13.14 21.42
C GLU A 216 0.61 -13.65 21.75
N LEU A 217 1.61 -12.74 21.73
CA LEU A 217 3.00 -13.08 22.14
C LEU A 217 3.13 -13.35 23.63
N VAL A 218 2.29 -12.77 24.47
CA VAL A 218 2.39 -12.87 25.92
C VAL A 218 1.90 -14.24 26.43
N ASN A 219 1.03 -14.90 25.67
CA ASN A 219 0.46 -16.19 26.06
C ASN A 219 1.38 -17.39 25.81
N VAL A 220 2.53 -17.20 25.16
CA VAL A 220 3.49 -18.27 24.83
C VAL A 220 4.51 -18.51 25.96
N GLN A 221 4.59 -17.63 26.96
CA GLN A 221 5.54 -17.72 28.08
C GLN A 221 4.93 -18.23 29.39
N ARG A 222 3.78 -18.89 29.36
CA ARG A 222 3.21 -19.55 30.56
C ARG A 222 3.18 -21.06 30.43
#